data_5bd61b9750d4d1de9dfc0d94197a64a2
#
_entry.id   5bd61b9750d4d1de9dfc0d94197a64a2
#
_cell.length_a   1.000
_cell.length_b   1.000
_cell.length_c   1.000
_cell.angle_alpha   90.00
_cell.angle_beta   90.00
_cell.angle_gamma   90.00
#
_symmetry.space_group_name_H-M   'P 1'
#
loop_
_entity.id
_entity.type
_entity.pdbx_description
1 polymer ?
#
loop_
_entity_poly.entity_id
_entity_poly.type
_entity_poly.pdbx_seq_one_letter_code
_entity_poly.pdbx_strand_id
1 'polypeptide(L)'
;PRAGNGWSVGELTVEYSVDQVTWTSSSTIRGLNDGQAYTVYARANGGGQYSDVVASSPVAPYGPPSAPSVSCELTGKKQKKVSCSWSPGANNGASAEYEQTDDGGKSVEDIEIGDTYDGKLKRGESLTWCVRARTNAGTSEWGCDTVTRPSKHDNDDDDDDDDKKQAYPVGTEQQFYVDYTQRCHPFGPWGTCYQMVFDITGNPNSTVSCGYWYWDTWNWQPAWN
;
A
#
# COMPACT_ATOMS: atom_id res chain seq x y z
N PRO A 1 6.56 14.36 -50.48
CA PRO A 1 5.50 15.15 -51.08
C PRO A 1 5.93 15.53 -52.51
N ARG A 2 5.06 15.37 -53.49
CA ARG A 2 5.29 15.89 -54.83
C ARG A 2 4.89 17.36 -54.86
N ALA A 3 5.83 18.21 -55.22
CA ALA A 3 5.50 19.59 -55.53
C ALA A 3 4.60 19.60 -56.79
N GLY A 4 3.37 20.06 -56.64
CA GLY A 4 2.48 20.31 -57.76
C GLY A 4 2.44 21.82 -58.01
N ASN A 5 2.35 22.20 -59.29
CA ASN A 5 2.01 23.56 -59.71
C ASN A 5 2.92 24.70 -59.22
N GLY A 6 4.20 24.59 -59.46
CA GLY A 6 5.13 25.74 -59.34
C GLY A 6 5.81 25.91 -58.00
N TRP A 7 5.66 24.94 -57.06
CA TRP A 7 6.38 24.93 -55.82
C TRP A 7 7.82 24.47 -56.01
N SER A 8 8.76 25.18 -55.37
CA SER A 8 10.16 24.75 -55.33
C SER A 8 10.33 23.59 -54.35
N VAL A 9 10.82 22.46 -54.84
CA VAL A 9 10.96 21.22 -54.04
C VAL A 9 11.97 21.39 -52.90
N GLY A 10 12.85 22.40 -52.96
CA GLY A 10 13.89 22.64 -51.95
C GLY A 10 13.42 23.34 -50.64
N GLU A 11 12.20 23.88 -50.62
CA GLU A 11 11.72 24.69 -49.49
C GLU A 11 10.43 24.19 -48.88
N LEU A 12 10.01 22.96 -49.21
CA LEU A 12 8.79 22.39 -48.65
C LEU A 12 9.04 21.79 -47.26
N THR A 13 8.34 22.32 -46.29
CA THR A 13 8.26 21.74 -44.93
C THR A 13 6.89 21.15 -44.70
N VAL A 14 6.82 20.03 -43.99
CA VAL A 14 5.54 19.47 -43.49
C VAL A 14 5.33 19.98 -42.08
N GLU A 15 4.16 20.52 -41.85
CA GLU A 15 3.72 20.95 -40.51
C GLU A 15 2.59 20.07 -40.00
N TYR A 16 2.60 19.83 -38.71
CA TYR A 16 1.66 18.97 -38.01
C TYR A 16 0.90 19.75 -36.91
N SER A 17 -0.33 19.39 -36.66
CA SER A 17 -1.18 19.98 -35.63
C SER A 17 -2.18 18.97 -35.09
N VAL A 18 -2.70 19.19 -33.88
CA VAL A 18 -3.84 18.45 -33.30
C VAL A 18 -5.06 19.36 -33.09
N ASP A 19 -4.91 20.66 -33.28
CA ASP A 19 -5.97 21.69 -33.04
C ASP A 19 -6.23 22.56 -34.29
N GLN A 20 -5.46 22.38 -35.37
CA GLN A 20 -5.44 23.19 -36.59
C GLN A 20 -5.12 24.69 -36.36
N VAL A 21 -4.68 25.05 -35.17
CA VAL A 21 -4.30 26.40 -34.74
C VAL A 21 -2.79 26.47 -34.57
N THR A 22 -2.25 25.57 -33.77
CA THR A 22 -0.82 25.46 -33.44
C THR A 22 -0.16 24.46 -34.40
N TRP A 23 0.76 24.91 -35.22
CA TRP A 23 1.45 24.08 -36.19
C TRP A 23 2.95 23.97 -35.86
N THR A 24 3.50 22.77 -35.99
CA THR A 24 4.93 22.48 -35.79
C THR A 24 5.50 21.70 -36.93
N SER A 25 6.74 21.99 -37.31
CA SER A 25 7.50 21.20 -38.29
C SER A 25 8.09 19.91 -37.70
N SER A 26 8.03 19.75 -36.35
CA SER A 26 8.44 18.51 -35.68
C SER A 26 7.42 17.41 -35.96
N SER A 27 7.89 16.23 -36.34
CA SER A 27 7.07 15.03 -36.46
C SER A 27 6.66 14.46 -35.11
N THR A 28 7.10 15.07 -33.98
CA THR A 28 6.75 14.70 -32.61
C THR A 28 5.92 15.83 -32.02
N ILE A 29 4.68 15.51 -31.64
CA ILE A 29 3.77 16.37 -30.88
C ILE A 29 3.84 15.97 -29.41
N ARG A 30 4.06 16.94 -28.53
CA ARG A 30 4.21 16.71 -27.08
C ARG A 30 3.08 17.38 -26.33
N GLY A 31 2.90 16.94 -25.05
CA GLY A 31 1.89 17.53 -24.14
C GLY A 31 0.47 17.03 -24.39
N LEU A 32 0.34 15.88 -25.06
CA LEU A 32 -0.95 15.21 -25.22
C LEU A 32 -1.27 14.38 -23.97
N ASN A 33 -2.56 14.24 -23.67
CA ASN A 33 -3.02 13.40 -22.57
C ASN A 33 -3.12 11.94 -22.99
N ASP A 34 -2.59 11.04 -22.19
CA ASP A 34 -2.67 9.61 -22.42
C ASP A 34 -4.13 9.13 -22.43
N GLY A 35 -4.46 8.22 -23.32
CA GLY A 35 -5.79 7.66 -23.48
C GLY A 35 -6.81 8.57 -24.16
N GLN A 36 -6.48 9.83 -24.44
CA GLN A 36 -7.35 10.75 -25.17
C GLN A 36 -7.11 10.63 -26.69
N ALA A 37 -8.18 10.47 -27.44
CA ALA A 37 -8.08 10.40 -28.90
C ALA A 37 -7.84 11.80 -29.51
N TYR A 38 -6.86 11.89 -30.38
CA TYR A 38 -6.51 13.07 -31.17
C TYR A 38 -6.52 12.75 -32.66
N THR A 39 -7.00 13.69 -33.45
CA THR A 39 -6.79 13.70 -34.92
C THR A 39 -5.54 14.51 -35.22
N VAL A 40 -4.58 13.92 -35.91
CA VAL A 40 -3.38 14.63 -36.37
C VAL A 40 -3.67 15.21 -37.75
N TYR A 41 -3.43 16.48 -37.91
CA TYR A 41 -3.55 17.22 -39.14
C TYR A 41 -2.15 17.48 -39.70
N ALA A 42 -2.00 17.43 -41.00
CA ALA A 42 -0.74 17.76 -41.69
C ALA A 42 -1.00 18.66 -42.88
N ARG A 43 -0.08 19.57 -43.13
CA ARG A 43 -0.04 20.42 -44.36
C ARG A 43 1.39 20.63 -44.82
N ALA A 44 1.56 20.91 -46.08
CA ALA A 44 2.84 21.37 -46.60
C ALA A 44 2.91 22.90 -46.59
N ASN A 45 4.07 23.44 -46.23
CA ASN A 45 4.38 24.87 -46.27
C ASN A 45 5.54 25.08 -47.25
N GLY A 46 5.36 25.96 -48.25
CA GLY A 46 6.37 26.36 -49.19
C GLY A 46 6.36 27.87 -49.40
N GLY A 47 7.33 28.56 -48.79
CA GLY A 47 7.44 30.02 -48.96
C GLY A 47 6.24 30.83 -48.42
N GLY A 48 5.56 30.32 -47.42
CA GLY A 48 4.37 30.97 -46.80
C GLY A 48 3.04 30.61 -47.48
N GLN A 49 3.06 29.71 -48.48
CA GLN A 49 1.86 29.11 -49.05
C GLN A 49 1.64 27.73 -48.50
N TYR A 50 0.37 27.36 -48.21
CA TYR A 50 -0.01 26.11 -47.58
C TYR A 50 -0.79 25.22 -48.54
N SER A 51 -0.56 23.92 -48.47
CA SER A 51 -1.43 22.92 -49.08
C SER A 51 -2.76 22.80 -48.37
N ASP A 52 -3.68 22.03 -48.97
CA ASP A 52 -4.82 21.51 -48.25
C ASP A 52 -4.36 20.71 -47.01
N VAL A 53 -5.17 20.77 -45.93
CA VAL A 53 -4.94 20.02 -44.74
C VAL A 53 -5.44 18.59 -44.91
N VAL A 54 -4.62 17.62 -44.54
CA VAL A 54 -5.01 16.21 -44.46
C VAL A 54 -5.12 15.80 -42.99
N ALA A 55 -6.02 14.90 -42.70
CA ALA A 55 -6.28 14.42 -41.33
C ALA A 55 -6.02 12.91 -41.22
N SER A 56 -5.46 12.48 -40.10
CA SER A 56 -5.36 11.06 -39.75
C SER A 56 -6.69 10.51 -39.28
N SER A 57 -6.81 9.18 -39.18
CA SER A 57 -7.74 8.58 -38.23
C SER A 57 -7.37 9.00 -36.80
N PRO A 58 -8.34 9.07 -35.87
CA PRO A 58 -8.05 9.37 -34.48
C PRO A 58 -7.07 8.33 -33.87
N VAL A 59 -6.06 8.84 -33.16
CA VAL A 59 -5.06 8.04 -32.44
C VAL A 59 -5.01 8.53 -30.99
N ALA A 60 -4.90 7.62 -30.03
CA ALA A 60 -4.71 7.96 -28.64
C ALA A 60 -3.26 7.66 -28.24
N PRO A 61 -2.51 8.64 -27.71
CA PRO A 61 -1.23 8.34 -27.08
C PRO A 61 -1.47 7.50 -25.83
N TYR A 62 -0.48 6.73 -25.43
CA TYR A 62 -0.50 5.94 -24.21
C TYR A 62 0.83 6.08 -23.48
N GLY A 63 0.76 6.11 -22.16
CA GLY A 63 1.89 6.18 -21.25
C GLY A 63 2.03 4.92 -20.39
N PRO A 64 3.08 4.86 -19.56
CA PRO A 64 3.24 3.79 -18.59
C PRO A 64 2.03 3.72 -17.65
N PRO A 65 1.60 2.51 -17.25
CA PRO A 65 0.46 2.35 -16.34
C PRO A 65 0.81 2.82 -14.93
N SER A 66 -0.21 3.19 -14.15
CA SER A 66 -0.06 3.44 -12.72
C SER A 66 -0.02 2.14 -11.93
N ALA A 67 0.64 2.17 -10.76
CA ALA A 67 0.68 1.03 -9.84
C ALA A 67 -0.73 0.62 -9.40
N PRO A 68 -1.04 -0.69 -9.34
CA PRO A 68 -2.26 -1.19 -8.73
C PRO A 68 -2.33 -0.87 -7.23
N SER A 69 -3.54 -0.86 -6.67
CA SER A 69 -3.75 -0.80 -5.21
C SER A 69 -3.89 -2.20 -4.67
N VAL A 70 -3.17 -2.54 -3.61
CA VAL A 70 -3.20 -3.83 -2.92
C VAL A 70 -3.65 -3.61 -1.48
N SER A 71 -4.42 -4.55 -0.92
CA SER A 71 -4.86 -4.56 0.47
C SER A 71 -4.86 -5.98 1.01
N CYS A 72 -4.16 -6.21 2.11
CA CYS A 72 -4.03 -7.50 2.79
C CYS A 72 -4.57 -7.41 4.22
N GLU A 73 -5.26 -8.45 4.67
CA GLU A 73 -5.77 -8.53 6.03
C GLU A 73 -5.60 -9.92 6.63
N LEU A 74 -5.51 -9.97 7.96
CA LEU A 74 -5.55 -11.23 8.70
C LEU A 74 -6.99 -11.62 8.99
N THR A 75 -7.33 -12.88 8.68
CA THR A 75 -8.68 -13.41 8.83
C THR A 75 -8.73 -14.65 9.72
N GLY A 76 -9.95 -14.99 10.16
CA GLY A 76 -10.23 -16.17 10.99
C GLY A 76 -9.99 -15.97 12.50
N LYS A 77 -10.57 -16.87 13.31
CA LYS A 77 -10.60 -16.76 14.78
C LYS A 77 -9.23 -16.61 15.49
N LYS A 78 -8.15 -17.09 14.86
CA LYS A 78 -6.78 -17.01 15.40
C LYS A 78 -5.88 -16.13 14.54
N GLN A 79 -6.46 -15.32 13.65
CA GLN A 79 -5.71 -14.47 12.70
C GLN A 79 -4.57 -15.22 11.98
N LYS A 80 -4.86 -16.49 11.60
CA LYS A 80 -3.87 -17.37 10.95
C LYS A 80 -3.90 -17.26 9.45
N LYS A 81 -5.04 -16.86 8.89
CA LYS A 81 -5.22 -16.73 7.46
C LYS A 81 -4.91 -15.31 7.06
N VAL A 82 -4.33 -15.13 5.91
CA VAL A 82 -4.20 -13.86 5.23
C VAL A 82 -5.05 -13.91 3.97
N SER A 83 -5.74 -12.83 3.69
CA SER A 83 -6.46 -12.63 2.45
C SER A 83 -6.06 -11.28 1.88
N CYS A 84 -5.64 -11.25 0.63
CA CYS A 84 -5.28 -10.03 -0.07
C CYS A 84 -6.15 -9.86 -1.31
N SER A 85 -6.53 -8.62 -1.57
CA SER A 85 -7.23 -8.19 -2.78
C SER A 85 -6.49 -7.04 -3.42
N TRP A 86 -6.78 -6.79 -4.69
CA TRP A 86 -6.18 -5.70 -5.43
C TRP A 86 -7.14 -5.09 -6.43
N SER A 87 -6.81 -3.90 -6.89
CA SER A 87 -7.52 -3.22 -7.97
C SER A 87 -6.54 -2.55 -8.93
N PRO A 88 -6.84 -2.54 -10.24
CA PRO A 88 -6.00 -1.92 -11.24
C PRO A 88 -5.77 -0.43 -10.97
N GLY A 89 -4.58 0.05 -11.32
CA GLY A 89 -4.30 1.46 -11.52
C GLY A 89 -4.79 1.95 -12.88
N ALA A 90 -4.50 3.19 -13.23
CA ALA A 90 -4.81 3.74 -14.55
C ALA A 90 -3.94 3.06 -15.63
N ASN A 91 -4.57 2.61 -16.71
CA ASN A 91 -3.87 2.00 -17.86
C ASN A 91 -3.28 3.02 -18.82
N ASN A 92 -3.63 4.29 -18.68
CA ASN A 92 -3.18 5.41 -19.49
C ASN A 92 -3.34 5.15 -21.01
N GLY A 93 -4.49 4.58 -21.39
CA GLY A 93 -4.86 4.34 -22.79
C GLY A 93 -4.37 3.03 -23.41
N ALA A 94 -3.57 2.24 -22.70
CA ALA A 94 -3.06 0.95 -23.19
C ALA A 94 -3.81 -0.25 -22.56
N SER A 95 -3.80 -1.40 -23.25
CA SER A 95 -4.21 -2.67 -22.63
C SER A 95 -3.15 -3.11 -21.64
N ALA A 96 -3.55 -3.49 -20.42
CA ALA A 96 -2.64 -3.94 -19.38
C ALA A 96 -2.81 -5.43 -19.10
N GLU A 97 -1.70 -6.11 -18.86
CA GLU A 97 -1.55 -7.40 -18.21
C GLU A 97 -1.02 -7.16 -16.80
N TYR A 98 -1.25 -8.09 -15.89
CA TYR A 98 -0.86 -7.90 -14.49
C TYR A 98 0.01 -9.06 -14.03
N GLU A 99 0.94 -8.75 -13.14
CA GLU A 99 1.88 -9.70 -12.55
C GLU A 99 1.90 -9.53 -11.04
N GLN A 100 2.07 -10.63 -10.31
CA GLN A 100 2.15 -10.67 -8.86
C GLN A 100 3.46 -11.26 -8.36
N THR A 101 3.79 -10.96 -7.11
CA THR A 101 4.88 -11.57 -6.35
C THR A 101 4.61 -11.49 -4.85
N ASP A 102 5.07 -12.50 -4.09
CA ASP A 102 5.04 -12.53 -2.63
C ASP A 102 6.44 -12.72 -1.99
N ASP A 103 7.47 -12.75 -2.83
CA ASP A 103 8.86 -13.02 -2.43
C ASP A 103 9.83 -11.87 -2.77
N GLY A 104 9.29 -10.68 -3.02
CA GLY A 104 10.06 -9.49 -3.35
C GLY A 104 10.57 -9.47 -4.80
N GLY A 105 9.86 -10.14 -5.70
CA GLY A 105 10.14 -10.12 -7.15
C GLY A 105 11.12 -11.20 -7.62
N LYS A 106 11.43 -12.18 -6.79
CA LYS A 106 12.26 -13.33 -7.20
C LYS A 106 11.47 -14.28 -8.09
N SER A 107 10.20 -14.47 -7.75
CA SER A 107 9.21 -15.20 -8.56
C SER A 107 8.12 -14.22 -8.95
N VAL A 108 7.79 -14.18 -10.23
CA VAL A 108 6.73 -13.32 -10.78
C VAL A 108 5.78 -14.21 -11.57
N GLU A 109 4.49 -14.09 -11.28
CA GLU A 109 3.43 -14.86 -11.90
C GLU A 109 2.36 -13.93 -12.47
N ASP A 110 1.72 -14.32 -13.57
CA ASP A 110 0.59 -13.59 -14.12
C ASP A 110 -0.62 -13.68 -13.18
N ILE A 111 -1.41 -12.61 -13.10
CA ILE A 111 -2.64 -12.54 -12.30
C ILE A 111 -3.74 -11.84 -13.08
N GLU A 112 -4.99 -12.28 -12.91
CA GLU A 112 -6.15 -11.69 -13.57
C GLU A 112 -6.93 -10.76 -12.63
N ILE A 113 -7.67 -9.81 -13.23
CA ILE A 113 -8.53 -8.90 -12.46
C ILE A 113 -9.61 -9.71 -11.75
N GLY A 114 -9.67 -9.57 -10.42
CA GLY A 114 -10.59 -10.29 -9.55
C GLY A 114 -9.95 -11.46 -8.81
N ASP A 115 -8.74 -11.85 -9.17
CA ASP A 115 -7.97 -12.82 -8.39
C ASP A 115 -7.57 -12.24 -7.03
N THR A 116 -7.43 -13.13 -6.06
CA THR A 116 -7.05 -12.82 -4.68
C THR A 116 -5.91 -13.74 -4.24
N TYR A 117 -5.13 -13.27 -3.28
CA TYR A 117 -4.16 -14.12 -2.60
C TYR A 117 -4.73 -14.61 -1.27
N ASP A 118 -4.75 -15.92 -1.07
CA ASP A 118 -5.14 -16.54 0.20
C ASP A 118 -4.04 -17.43 0.74
N GLY A 119 -3.63 -17.19 1.98
CA GLY A 119 -2.51 -17.90 2.59
C GLY A 119 -2.69 -18.13 4.09
N LYS A 120 -1.63 -18.62 4.70
CA LYS A 120 -1.53 -18.82 6.16
C LYS A 120 -0.17 -18.33 6.63
N LEU A 121 -0.17 -17.56 7.72
CA LEU A 121 1.06 -17.10 8.37
C LEU A 121 1.26 -17.81 9.71
N LYS A 122 2.52 -18.13 10.02
CA LYS A 122 2.94 -18.53 11.36
C LYS A 122 2.99 -17.30 12.25
N ARG A 123 2.99 -17.48 13.56
CA ARG A 123 3.16 -16.38 14.51
C ARG A 123 4.49 -15.67 14.30
N GLY A 124 4.47 -14.33 14.27
CA GLY A 124 5.63 -13.49 13.99
C GLY A 124 6.04 -13.42 12.51
N GLU A 125 5.33 -14.11 11.62
CA GLU A 125 5.62 -14.11 10.19
C GLU A 125 4.89 -12.96 9.50
N SER A 126 5.53 -12.37 8.50
CA SER A 126 4.99 -11.31 7.64
C SER A 126 4.87 -11.79 6.21
N LEU A 127 3.86 -11.32 5.54
CA LEU A 127 3.68 -11.44 4.09
C LEU A 127 3.68 -10.04 3.48
N THR A 128 4.45 -9.84 2.43
CA THR A 128 4.31 -8.70 1.53
C THR A 128 3.86 -9.23 0.18
N TRP A 129 2.68 -8.83 -0.26
CA TRP A 129 2.15 -9.20 -1.57
C TRP A 129 2.09 -7.98 -2.47
N CYS A 130 2.55 -8.12 -3.70
CA CYS A 130 2.70 -7.03 -4.65
C CYS A 130 2.09 -7.40 -5.99
N VAL A 131 1.50 -6.40 -6.65
CA VAL A 131 0.97 -6.50 -8.02
C VAL A 131 1.49 -5.32 -8.84
N ARG A 132 1.81 -5.54 -10.11
CA ARG A 132 2.13 -4.48 -11.06
C ARG A 132 1.42 -4.69 -12.40
N ALA A 133 1.28 -3.61 -13.15
CA ALA A 133 0.75 -3.63 -14.50
C ALA A 133 1.86 -3.60 -15.53
N ARG A 134 1.67 -4.33 -16.63
CA ARG A 134 2.53 -4.34 -17.81
C ARG A 134 1.73 -3.96 -19.04
N THR A 135 2.21 -3.02 -19.83
CA THR A 135 1.63 -2.58 -21.09
C THR A 135 2.71 -2.49 -22.17
N ASN A 136 2.33 -2.21 -23.41
CA ASN A 136 3.29 -1.88 -24.48
C ASN A 136 3.98 -0.52 -24.26
N ALA A 137 3.49 0.33 -23.37
CA ALA A 137 4.12 1.60 -22.97
C ALA A 137 5.15 1.45 -21.85
N GLY A 138 5.18 0.31 -21.15
CA GLY A 138 6.06 0.04 -20.03
C GLY A 138 5.38 -0.70 -18.91
N THR A 139 6.07 -0.80 -17.79
CA THR A 139 5.61 -1.43 -16.55
C THR A 139 5.37 -0.38 -15.48
N SER A 140 4.36 -0.57 -14.65
CA SER A 140 4.16 0.26 -13.47
C SER A 140 5.18 -0.06 -12.37
N GLU A 141 5.26 0.80 -11.37
CA GLU A 141 5.79 0.43 -10.07
C GLU A 141 4.92 -0.68 -9.44
N TRP A 142 5.49 -1.40 -8.48
CA TRP A 142 4.76 -2.37 -7.69
C TRP A 142 3.80 -1.69 -6.71
N GLY A 143 2.52 -2.06 -6.73
CA GLY A 143 1.59 -1.79 -5.64
C GLY A 143 1.70 -2.93 -4.64
N CYS A 144 2.04 -2.63 -3.39
CA CYS A 144 2.29 -3.65 -2.37
C CYS A 144 1.52 -3.35 -1.08
N ASP A 145 1.18 -4.41 -0.35
CA ASP A 145 0.77 -4.31 1.03
C ASP A 145 1.42 -5.41 1.87
N THR A 146 1.62 -5.12 3.15
CA THR A 146 2.30 -6.01 4.08
C THR A 146 1.43 -6.26 5.30
N VAL A 147 1.21 -7.52 5.61
CA VAL A 147 0.52 -7.96 6.82
C VAL A 147 1.43 -8.82 7.67
N THR A 148 1.44 -8.56 8.98
CA THR A 148 2.25 -9.32 9.94
C THR A 148 1.34 -10.00 10.95
N ARG A 149 1.48 -11.32 11.09
CA ARG A 149 0.80 -12.04 12.17
C ARG A 149 1.56 -11.82 13.48
N PRO A 150 0.89 -11.33 14.57
CA PRO A 150 1.55 -11.11 15.85
C PRO A 150 2.29 -12.37 16.35
N SER A 151 3.47 -12.15 16.94
CA SER A 151 4.23 -13.19 17.63
C SER A 151 3.45 -13.70 18.87
N LYS A 152 3.77 -14.89 19.32
CA LYS A 152 3.29 -15.36 20.62
C LYS A 152 3.98 -14.51 21.71
N HIS A 153 3.19 -13.83 22.56
CA HIS A 153 3.73 -13.38 23.84
C HIS A 153 4.05 -14.62 24.67
N ASP A 154 5.21 -14.67 25.31
CA ASP A 154 5.69 -15.81 26.09
C ASP A 154 4.81 -16.17 27.32
N ASN A 155 3.67 -15.50 27.47
CA ASN A 155 2.69 -15.72 28.57
C ASN A 155 1.38 -16.36 28.11
N ASP A 156 1.27 -16.83 26.88
CA ASP A 156 0.12 -17.63 26.45
C ASP A 156 0.41 -19.13 26.71
N ASP A 157 0.27 -19.57 27.93
CA ASP A 157 0.07 -20.99 28.24
C ASP A 157 -1.22 -21.45 27.57
N ASP A 158 -1.05 -22.35 26.56
CA ASP A 158 -2.17 -23.06 25.91
C ASP A 158 -2.71 -24.11 26.90
N ASP A 159 -3.45 -23.68 27.92
CA ASP A 159 -4.37 -24.55 28.61
C ASP A 159 -5.78 -24.26 28.11
N ASP A 160 -6.37 -25.28 27.48
CA ASP A 160 -7.76 -25.39 27.05
C ASP A 160 -8.71 -25.44 28.28
N ASP A 161 -8.68 -24.42 29.15
CA ASP A 161 -9.69 -24.24 30.20
C ASP A 161 -10.50 -22.98 29.90
N ASP A 162 -11.65 -23.20 29.33
CA ASP A 162 -12.62 -22.23 28.82
C ASP A 162 -13.38 -21.48 29.93
N ASP A 163 -12.90 -21.51 31.17
CA ASP A 163 -13.52 -20.78 32.28
C ASP A 163 -12.46 -20.14 33.19
N LYS A 164 -12.38 -18.81 33.15
CA LYS A 164 -11.66 -17.88 34.07
C LYS A 164 -10.41 -17.18 33.48
N LYS A 165 -10.48 -16.59 32.32
CA LYS A 165 -9.53 -15.52 31.98
C LYS A 165 -10.16 -14.15 32.19
N GLN A 166 -9.75 -13.51 33.29
CA GLN A 166 -9.97 -12.11 33.54
C GLN A 166 -9.27 -11.34 32.38
N ALA A 167 -10.06 -10.58 31.64
CA ALA A 167 -9.55 -9.84 30.48
C ALA A 167 -8.56 -8.75 30.94
N TYR A 168 -7.29 -8.97 30.68
CA TYR A 168 -6.32 -7.89 30.74
C TYR A 168 -6.47 -7.01 29.47
N PRO A 169 -6.41 -5.68 29.58
CA PRO A 169 -6.51 -4.82 28.42
C PRO A 169 -5.35 -5.08 27.46
N VAL A 170 -5.69 -5.45 26.24
CA VAL A 170 -4.76 -5.66 25.13
C VAL A 170 -4.30 -4.28 24.66
N GLY A 171 -2.99 -3.99 24.71
CA GLY A 171 -2.46 -2.82 24.03
C GLY A 171 -1.34 -2.03 24.70
N THR A 172 -0.78 -2.48 25.84
CA THR A 172 0.39 -1.82 26.43
C THR A 172 1.44 -2.84 26.85
N GLU A 173 2.68 -2.66 26.43
CA GLU A 173 3.81 -3.35 27.03
C GLU A 173 3.92 -2.95 28.48
N GLN A 174 3.68 -3.91 29.39
CA GLN A 174 3.84 -3.73 30.84
C GLN A 174 5.14 -4.41 31.24
N GLN A 175 6.12 -3.64 31.65
CA GLN A 175 7.29 -4.18 32.33
C GLN A 175 7.03 -4.15 33.84
N PHE A 176 7.05 -5.31 34.48
CA PHE A 176 6.90 -5.42 35.93
C PHE A 176 8.29 -5.55 36.56
N TYR A 177 8.64 -4.60 37.43
CA TYR A 177 9.81 -4.72 38.28
C TYR A 177 9.33 -5.01 39.71
N VAL A 178 9.78 -6.08 40.29
CA VAL A 178 9.55 -6.38 41.69
C VAL A 178 10.84 -6.06 42.45
N ASP A 179 10.82 -4.99 43.24
CA ASP A 179 11.93 -4.68 44.12
C ASP A 179 11.75 -5.38 45.46
N TYR A 180 12.61 -6.35 45.72
CA TYR A 180 12.61 -7.16 46.97
C TYR A 180 13.34 -6.50 48.13
N THR A 181 13.82 -5.26 48.00
CA THR A 181 14.77 -4.68 48.95
C THR A 181 14.12 -3.83 50.04
N GLN A 182 12.85 -3.47 49.92
CA GLN A 182 12.19 -2.64 50.93
C GLN A 182 11.38 -3.53 51.95
N ARG A 183 11.79 -3.47 53.20
CA ARG A 183 11.02 -3.99 54.34
C ARG A 183 10.02 -2.94 54.76
N CYS A 184 8.74 -3.16 54.51
CA CYS A 184 7.69 -2.28 55.00
C CYS A 184 7.18 -2.79 56.35
N HIS A 185 7.00 -1.85 57.26
CA HIS A 185 6.36 -2.08 58.53
C HIS A 185 5.17 -1.14 58.66
N PRO A 186 3.93 -1.60 58.64
CA PRO A 186 2.94 -0.89 59.40
C PRO A 186 2.33 -1.65 60.57
N PHE A 187 2.11 -2.94 60.51
CA PHE A 187 1.44 -3.63 61.61
C PHE A 187 1.80 -5.14 61.65
N GLY A 188 2.81 -5.49 62.43
CA GLY A 188 3.10 -6.89 62.80
C GLY A 188 4.55 -7.29 62.55
N PRO A 189 5.05 -8.34 63.23
CA PRO A 189 6.44 -8.75 63.12
C PRO A 189 6.69 -9.44 61.76
N TRP A 190 7.48 -8.79 60.92
CA TRP A 190 8.12 -9.37 59.73
C TRP A 190 7.24 -9.65 58.51
N GLY A 191 6.78 -8.59 57.86
CA GLY A 191 6.24 -8.66 56.49
C GLY A 191 7.26 -8.21 55.45
N THR A 192 7.39 -8.92 54.35
CA THR A 192 8.07 -8.47 53.15
C THR A 192 7.05 -7.70 52.31
N CYS A 193 7.31 -6.41 52.07
CA CYS A 193 6.48 -5.65 51.13
C CYS A 193 7.11 -5.69 49.73
N TYR A 194 6.25 -5.86 48.76
CA TYR A 194 6.61 -5.77 47.35
C TYR A 194 6.09 -4.44 46.83
N GLN A 195 7.00 -3.62 46.31
CA GLN A 195 6.61 -2.45 45.52
C GLN A 195 6.55 -2.85 44.06
N MET A 196 5.37 -2.82 43.50
CA MET A 196 5.20 -2.98 42.06
C MET A 196 5.32 -1.59 41.42
N VAL A 197 6.32 -1.39 40.59
CA VAL A 197 6.48 -0.20 39.76
C VAL A 197 5.97 -0.55 38.38
N PHE A 198 4.97 0.20 37.92
CA PHE A 198 4.43 0.06 36.57
C PHE A 198 5.02 1.18 35.70
N ASP A 199 5.75 0.81 34.67
CA ASP A 199 6.11 1.76 33.62
C ASP A 199 5.06 1.67 32.52
N ILE A 200 4.18 2.68 32.46
CA ILE A 200 3.05 2.68 31.53
C ILE A 200 3.39 3.63 30.38
N THR A 201 3.79 3.06 29.26
CA THR A 201 3.92 3.80 27.99
C THR A 201 2.65 3.60 27.17
N GLY A 202 1.90 4.67 26.95
CA GLY A 202 0.63 4.59 26.21
C GLY A 202 0.17 5.93 25.66
N ASN A 203 -0.95 5.92 24.98
CA ASN A 203 -1.59 7.11 24.43
C ASN A 203 -1.95 8.09 25.58
N PRO A 204 -1.60 9.37 25.53
CA PRO A 204 -1.78 10.33 26.62
C PRO A 204 -3.24 10.56 27.07
N ASN A 205 -4.21 10.01 26.33
CA ASN A 205 -5.64 10.08 26.66
C ASN A 205 -6.22 8.79 27.24
N SER A 206 -5.39 7.82 27.59
CA SER A 206 -5.85 6.56 28.18
C SER A 206 -5.96 6.67 29.69
N THR A 207 -7.08 6.22 30.25
CA THR A 207 -7.24 6.09 31.71
C THR A 207 -6.72 4.73 32.15
N VAL A 208 -5.79 4.73 33.11
CA VAL A 208 -5.26 3.50 33.71
C VAL A 208 -5.75 3.39 35.14
N SER A 209 -6.35 2.25 35.48
CA SER A 209 -6.72 1.93 36.86
C SER A 209 -5.74 0.89 37.40
N CYS A 210 -5.02 1.24 38.44
CA CYS A 210 -4.10 0.36 39.13
C CYS A 210 -4.72 -0.15 40.45
N GLY A 211 -4.41 -1.39 40.79
CA GLY A 211 -4.83 -2.00 42.03
C GLY A 211 -3.89 -3.12 42.45
N TYR A 212 -4.00 -3.60 43.64
CA TYR A 212 -3.23 -4.73 44.16
C TYR A 212 -4.13 -5.76 44.84
N TRP A 213 -3.68 -7.02 44.78
CA TRP A 213 -4.36 -8.10 45.48
C TRP A 213 -3.77 -8.26 46.87
N TYR A 214 -4.65 -8.26 47.85
CA TYR A 214 -4.24 -8.53 49.23
C TYR A 214 -4.21 -10.03 49.46
N TRP A 215 -3.10 -10.55 49.91
CA TRP A 215 -2.84 -11.97 50.04
C TRP A 215 -3.83 -12.73 50.93
N ASP A 216 -4.34 -12.05 52.00
CA ASP A 216 -5.21 -12.70 52.97
C ASP A 216 -6.68 -12.85 52.55
N THR A 217 -7.15 -12.04 51.65
CA THR A 217 -8.58 -11.96 51.34
C THR A 217 -8.94 -12.21 49.91
N TRP A 218 -7.98 -12.31 49.03
CA TRP A 218 -8.16 -12.40 47.58
C TRP A 218 -9.06 -11.28 47.00
N ASN A 219 -9.09 -10.12 47.67
CA ASN A 219 -9.84 -8.95 47.22
C ASN A 219 -8.94 -7.95 46.53
N TRP A 220 -9.37 -7.51 45.36
CA TRP A 220 -8.72 -6.45 44.65
C TRP A 220 -8.87 -5.13 45.40
N GLN A 221 -7.78 -4.44 45.63
CA GLN A 221 -7.77 -3.13 46.26
C GLN A 221 -7.26 -2.08 45.23
N PRO A 222 -8.00 -0.96 45.02
CA PRO A 222 -7.53 0.11 44.19
C PRO A 222 -6.29 0.78 44.80
N ALA A 223 -5.28 1.02 43.99
CA ALA A 223 -4.15 1.82 44.41
C ALA A 223 -4.61 3.27 44.58
N TRP A 224 -4.15 3.91 45.63
CA TRP A 224 -4.47 5.32 45.89
C TRP A 224 -3.84 6.20 44.76
N ASN A 225 -4.62 7.21 44.30
CA ASN A 225 -4.16 8.25 43.36
C ASN A 225 -3.09 9.12 44.00
#